data_a0ef654a45fa40ecf8e9756a93b8e2eb
#
_entry.id   a0ef654a45fa40ecf8e9756a93b8e2eb
#
_cell.length_a   1.000
_cell.length_b   1.000
_cell.length_c   1.000
_cell.angle_alpha   90.00
_cell.angle_beta   90.00
_cell.angle_gamma   90.00
#
_symmetry.space_group_name_H-M   'P 1'
#
loop_
_entity.id
_entity.type
_entity.pdbx_description
1 polymer ?
#
loop_
_entity_poly.entity_id
_entity_poly.type
_entity_poly.pdbx_seq_one_letter_code
_entity_poly.pdbx_strand_id
1 'polypeptide(L)'
;MYKQRVVIKVGTNVMTNKDNRIVRPILKKLVKQIAELYENDVMTVLVSSGSVIAGMEVLGESHIKDKTMRRQVYSSIGQPRMMRLYYNIFRDYGMKCAQVLATKRDFNPGVHRENMISCYEGLLSEGVIPIANEDDAVSVTNSMFSDNDELASLVAELIEADKLIILTDIDGLYTGHPDDEDTEVISKVGIDENVEKYVKQVKKGEAEGRGGMGSKLSVAKQTAAKNIPTFIANGKKENVILDIVNGKDVGTQIMAEQL
;
A
#
# COMPACT_ATOMS: atom_id res chain seq x y z
N MET A 1 16.96 -9.51 -17.56
CA MET A 1 17.12 -9.61 -16.09
C MET A 1 16.51 -8.34 -15.50
N TYR A 2 15.52 -8.48 -14.63
CA TYR A 2 14.86 -7.31 -14.04
C TYR A 2 15.86 -6.47 -13.22
N LYS A 3 15.69 -5.15 -13.29
CA LYS A 3 16.62 -4.19 -12.65
C LYS A 3 16.29 -3.91 -11.19
N GLN A 4 15.01 -3.92 -10.84
CA GLN A 4 14.50 -3.61 -9.50
C GLN A 4 13.21 -4.36 -9.18
N ARG A 5 12.96 -4.56 -7.87
CA ARG A 5 11.70 -5.03 -7.29
C ARG A 5 11.10 -3.93 -6.43
N VAL A 6 9.86 -3.54 -6.71
CA VAL A 6 9.19 -2.44 -6.00
C VAL A 6 7.84 -2.92 -5.47
N VAL A 7 7.61 -2.73 -4.19
CA VAL A 7 6.29 -2.92 -3.59
C VAL A 7 5.60 -1.57 -3.49
N ILE A 8 4.37 -1.49 -4.01
CA ILE A 8 3.57 -0.27 -4.01
C ILE A 8 2.31 -0.53 -3.21
N LYS A 9 2.13 0.19 -2.11
CA LYS A 9 0.91 0.13 -1.33
C LYS A 9 0.01 1.32 -1.64
N VAL A 10 -1.26 1.04 -1.91
CA VAL A 10 -2.26 2.07 -2.20
C VAL A 10 -3.33 2.08 -1.11
N GLY A 11 -3.40 3.19 -0.38
CA GLY A 11 -4.40 3.41 0.67
C GLY A 11 -5.80 3.69 0.12
N THR A 12 -6.83 3.41 0.92
CA THR A 12 -8.23 3.66 0.54
C THR A 12 -8.48 5.11 0.15
N ASN A 13 -7.97 6.08 0.92
CA ASN A 13 -8.17 7.51 0.67
C ASN A 13 -7.54 7.99 -0.65
N VAL A 14 -6.54 7.28 -1.17
CA VAL A 14 -5.98 7.56 -2.51
C VAL A 14 -6.98 7.20 -3.58
N MET A 15 -7.67 6.07 -3.42
CA MET A 15 -8.54 5.47 -4.45
C MET A 15 -9.98 5.96 -4.39
N THR A 16 -10.37 6.69 -3.34
CA THR A 16 -11.75 7.11 -3.12
C THR A 16 -11.93 8.63 -3.26
N ASN A 17 -13.16 9.04 -3.57
CA ASN A 17 -13.59 10.42 -3.51
C ASN A 17 -14.16 10.76 -2.11
N LYS A 18 -14.67 12.00 -1.96
CA LYS A 18 -15.29 12.49 -0.72
C LYS A 18 -16.55 11.72 -0.30
N ASP A 19 -17.20 11.04 -1.24
CA ASP A 19 -18.38 10.19 -0.99
C ASP A 19 -18.01 8.74 -0.67
N ASN A 20 -16.74 8.45 -0.38
CA ASN A 20 -16.20 7.10 -0.16
C ASN A 20 -16.49 6.14 -1.31
N ARG A 21 -16.40 6.61 -2.56
CA ARG A 21 -16.56 5.76 -3.74
C ARG A 21 -15.24 5.58 -4.47
N ILE A 22 -15.00 4.36 -4.97
CA ILE A 22 -13.81 4.04 -5.76
C ILE A 22 -13.80 4.85 -7.06
N VAL A 23 -12.70 5.55 -7.29
CA VAL A 23 -12.48 6.44 -8.45
C VAL A 23 -11.62 5.73 -9.50
N ARG A 24 -12.28 5.12 -10.51
CA ARG A 24 -11.58 4.39 -11.59
C ARG A 24 -10.48 5.21 -12.30
N PRO A 25 -10.62 6.50 -12.60
CA PRO A 25 -9.54 7.31 -13.18
C PRO A 25 -8.25 7.32 -12.35
N ILE A 26 -8.35 7.31 -11.01
CA ILE A 26 -7.17 7.25 -10.13
C ILE A 26 -6.47 5.90 -10.27
N LEU A 27 -7.24 4.80 -10.22
CA LEU A 27 -6.69 3.46 -10.45
C LEU A 27 -6.02 3.36 -11.83
N LYS A 28 -6.61 3.97 -12.86
CA LYS A 28 -6.01 3.99 -14.20
C LYS A 28 -4.68 4.74 -14.25
N LYS A 29 -4.56 5.88 -13.54
CA LYS A 29 -3.29 6.63 -13.43
C LYS A 29 -2.21 5.81 -12.69
N LEU A 30 -2.58 5.08 -11.64
CA LEU A 30 -1.65 4.21 -10.91
C LEU A 30 -1.16 3.05 -11.78
N VAL A 31 -2.10 2.34 -12.42
CA VAL A 31 -1.76 1.21 -13.30
C VAL A 31 -0.94 1.65 -14.50
N LYS A 32 -1.18 2.85 -15.05
CA LYS A 32 -0.33 3.40 -16.13
C LYS A 32 1.13 3.50 -15.69
N GLN A 33 1.39 4.02 -14.49
CA GLN A 33 2.76 4.12 -13.97
C GLN A 33 3.39 2.73 -13.74
N ILE A 34 2.60 1.76 -13.25
CA ILE A 34 3.07 0.37 -13.09
C ILE A 34 3.40 -0.25 -14.44
N ALA A 35 2.58 0.00 -15.47
CA ALA A 35 2.85 -0.47 -16.83
C ALA A 35 4.17 0.11 -17.37
N GLU A 36 4.40 1.40 -17.16
CA GLU A 36 5.63 2.07 -17.56
C GLU A 36 6.86 1.53 -16.79
N LEU A 37 6.72 1.19 -15.51
CA LEU A 37 7.76 0.50 -14.74
C LEU A 37 8.07 -0.89 -15.32
N TYR A 38 7.03 -1.64 -15.67
CA TYR A 38 7.18 -2.97 -16.25
C TYR A 38 7.94 -2.93 -17.58
N GLU A 39 7.64 -1.95 -18.47
CA GLU A 39 8.36 -1.72 -19.72
C GLU A 39 9.85 -1.37 -19.50
N ASN A 40 10.21 -0.87 -18.31
CA ASN A 40 11.58 -0.53 -17.90
C ASN A 40 12.25 -1.62 -17.05
N ASP A 41 11.77 -2.86 -17.10
CA ASP A 41 12.29 -4.02 -16.37
C ASP A 41 12.21 -3.88 -14.83
N VAL A 42 11.20 -3.19 -14.30
CA VAL A 42 10.93 -3.10 -12.86
C VAL A 42 9.80 -4.04 -12.48
N MET A 43 10.10 -5.05 -11.66
CA MET A 43 9.09 -5.93 -11.08
C MET A 43 8.27 -5.18 -10.04
N THR A 44 6.97 -5.29 -10.11
CA THR A 44 6.08 -4.58 -9.19
C THR A 44 5.11 -5.54 -8.50
N VAL A 45 4.96 -5.40 -7.19
CA VAL A 45 3.86 -5.98 -6.41
C VAL A 45 2.98 -4.83 -5.90
N LEU A 46 1.68 -4.93 -6.13
CA LEU A 46 0.71 -3.96 -5.65
C LEU A 46 0.03 -4.48 -4.38
N VAL A 47 0.05 -3.71 -3.30
CA VAL A 47 -0.75 -3.99 -2.10
C VAL A 47 -1.91 -2.99 -2.08
N SER A 48 -3.12 -3.50 -2.28
CA SER A 48 -4.29 -2.65 -2.50
C SER A 48 -5.31 -2.78 -1.37
N SER A 49 -5.68 -1.66 -0.80
CA SER A 49 -6.86 -1.52 0.05
C SER A 49 -8.16 -1.39 -0.78
N GLY A 50 -9.27 -1.05 -0.12
CA GLY A 50 -10.51 -0.64 -0.80
C GLY A 50 -11.57 -1.73 -0.96
N SER A 51 -11.28 -3.01 -0.60
CA SER A 51 -12.25 -4.11 -0.66
C SER A 51 -13.54 -3.81 0.11
N VAL A 52 -13.42 -3.31 1.33
CA VAL A 52 -14.58 -2.98 2.17
C VAL A 52 -15.44 -1.88 1.52
N ILE A 53 -14.83 -0.81 1.03
CA ILE A 53 -15.55 0.28 0.34
C ILE A 53 -16.21 -0.24 -0.94
N ALA A 54 -15.49 -1.03 -1.73
CA ALA A 54 -16.05 -1.63 -2.94
C ALA A 54 -17.25 -2.55 -2.63
N GLY A 55 -17.23 -3.26 -1.51
CA GLY A 55 -18.36 -4.07 -1.04
C GLY A 55 -19.53 -3.22 -0.57
N MET A 56 -19.28 -2.11 0.13
CA MET A 56 -20.31 -1.15 0.52
C MET A 56 -21.01 -0.54 -0.71
N GLU A 57 -20.27 -0.23 -1.77
CA GLU A 57 -20.86 0.26 -3.02
C GLU A 57 -21.81 -0.76 -3.69
N VAL A 58 -21.56 -2.06 -3.50
CA VAL A 58 -22.37 -3.13 -4.09
C VAL A 58 -23.57 -3.45 -3.23
N LEU A 59 -23.36 -3.66 -1.92
CA LEU A 59 -24.39 -4.12 -1.00
C LEU A 59 -25.25 -2.98 -0.46
N GLY A 60 -24.70 -1.76 -0.36
CA GLY A 60 -25.34 -0.66 0.35
C GLY A 60 -25.22 -0.83 1.87
N GLU A 61 -26.24 -0.37 2.60
CA GLU A 61 -26.28 -0.47 4.06
C GLU A 61 -26.51 -1.92 4.52
N SER A 62 -25.70 -2.36 5.47
CA SER A 62 -25.79 -3.72 6.03
C SER A 62 -26.59 -3.73 7.33
N HIS A 63 -27.46 -4.72 7.49
CA HIS A 63 -28.20 -4.98 8.73
C HIS A 63 -27.34 -5.63 9.83
N ILE A 64 -26.12 -6.06 9.52
CA ILE A 64 -25.22 -6.73 10.44
C ILE A 64 -24.69 -5.73 11.46
N LYS A 65 -24.98 -5.96 12.76
CA LYS A 65 -24.55 -5.08 13.86
C LYS A 65 -23.11 -5.33 14.25
N ASP A 66 -22.66 -6.57 14.22
CA ASP A 66 -21.28 -6.93 14.53
C ASP A 66 -20.33 -6.34 13.49
N LYS A 67 -19.37 -5.55 13.97
CA LYS A 67 -18.43 -4.81 13.11
C LYS A 67 -17.49 -5.74 12.34
N THR A 68 -17.04 -6.83 12.96
CA THR A 68 -16.13 -7.79 12.36
C THR A 68 -16.83 -8.56 11.24
N MET A 69 -17.99 -9.13 11.54
CA MET A 69 -18.79 -9.84 10.54
C MET A 69 -19.19 -8.92 9.39
N ARG A 70 -19.59 -7.68 9.67
CA ARG A 70 -19.93 -6.70 8.64
C ARG A 70 -18.73 -6.38 7.73
N ARG A 71 -17.53 -6.23 8.30
CA ARG A 71 -16.30 -6.04 7.54
C ARG A 71 -16.01 -7.26 6.66
N GLN A 72 -16.10 -8.47 7.19
CA GLN A 72 -15.93 -9.72 6.43
C GLN A 72 -16.87 -9.79 5.22
N VAL A 73 -18.15 -9.49 5.43
CA VAL A 73 -19.16 -9.49 4.35
C VAL A 73 -18.82 -8.44 3.28
N TYR A 74 -18.53 -7.20 3.69
CA TYR A 74 -18.18 -6.16 2.72
C TYR A 74 -16.90 -6.49 1.94
N SER A 75 -15.86 -6.97 2.60
CA SER A 75 -14.62 -7.31 1.90
C SER A 75 -14.77 -8.49 0.97
N SER A 76 -15.53 -9.52 1.36
CA SER A 76 -15.82 -10.69 0.51
C SER A 76 -16.59 -10.32 -0.76
N ILE A 77 -17.50 -9.34 -0.69
CA ILE A 77 -18.22 -8.80 -1.85
C ILE A 77 -17.31 -7.88 -2.68
N GLY A 78 -16.53 -7.05 -1.99
CA GLY A 78 -15.75 -6.00 -2.64
C GLY A 78 -14.45 -6.48 -3.27
N GLN A 79 -13.83 -7.53 -2.73
CA GLN A 79 -12.57 -8.05 -3.25
C GLN A 79 -12.68 -8.51 -4.73
N PRO A 80 -13.67 -9.31 -5.14
CA PRO A 80 -13.88 -9.63 -6.56
C PRO A 80 -14.14 -8.40 -7.42
N ARG A 81 -14.84 -7.38 -6.89
CA ARG A 81 -15.07 -6.12 -7.59
C ARG A 81 -13.77 -5.35 -7.81
N MET A 82 -12.92 -5.24 -6.80
CA MET A 82 -11.61 -4.61 -6.93
C MET A 82 -10.74 -5.33 -7.95
N MET A 83 -10.68 -6.67 -7.88
CA MET A 83 -9.93 -7.46 -8.86
C MET A 83 -10.44 -7.28 -10.29
N ARG A 84 -11.76 -7.21 -10.48
CA ARG A 84 -12.35 -6.92 -11.80
C ARG A 84 -11.92 -5.55 -12.34
N LEU A 85 -11.87 -4.52 -11.46
CA LEU A 85 -11.39 -3.18 -11.85
C LEU A 85 -9.93 -3.23 -12.28
N TYR A 86 -9.05 -3.81 -11.46
CA TYR A 86 -7.64 -3.97 -11.78
C TYR A 86 -7.43 -4.79 -13.06
N TYR A 87 -8.05 -5.96 -13.14
CA TYR A 87 -7.95 -6.83 -14.33
C TYR A 87 -8.28 -6.09 -15.62
N ASN A 88 -9.40 -5.34 -15.63
CA ASN A 88 -9.80 -4.57 -16.80
C ASN A 88 -8.81 -3.46 -17.15
N ILE A 89 -8.25 -2.78 -16.14
CA ILE A 89 -7.31 -1.68 -16.36
C ILE A 89 -5.95 -2.24 -16.83
N PHE A 90 -5.41 -3.28 -16.17
CA PHE A 90 -4.15 -3.91 -16.58
C PHE A 90 -4.23 -4.49 -18.00
N ARG A 91 -5.37 -5.10 -18.35
CA ARG A 91 -5.63 -5.59 -19.71
C ARG A 91 -5.54 -4.49 -20.76
N ASP A 92 -5.99 -3.25 -20.45
CA ASP A 92 -5.88 -2.11 -21.36
C ASP A 92 -4.41 -1.79 -21.72
N TYR A 93 -3.45 -2.24 -20.91
CA TYR A 93 -2.00 -2.13 -21.13
C TYR A 93 -1.34 -3.46 -21.56
N GLY A 94 -2.14 -4.48 -21.92
CA GLY A 94 -1.60 -5.80 -22.29
C GLY A 94 -1.00 -6.61 -21.15
N MET A 95 -1.21 -6.20 -19.90
CA MET A 95 -0.63 -6.81 -18.70
C MET A 95 -1.61 -7.78 -18.02
N LYS A 96 -1.04 -8.73 -17.30
CA LYS A 96 -1.77 -9.67 -16.45
C LYS A 96 -1.60 -9.30 -14.98
N CYS A 97 -2.62 -9.53 -14.17
CA CYS A 97 -2.51 -9.42 -12.73
C CYS A 97 -3.16 -10.62 -12.04
N ALA A 98 -2.71 -10.93 -10.84
CA ALA A 98 -3.21 -12.04 -10.04
C ALA A 98 -3.49 -11.59 -8.60
N GLN A 99 -4.52 -12.15 -7.98
CA GLN A 99 -4.85 -11.91 -6.58
C GLN A 99 -3.97 -12.79 -5.67
N VAL A 100 -3.44 -12.19 -4.61
CA VAL A 100 -2.81 -12.90 -3.50
C VAL A 100 -3.43 -12.38 -2.19
N LEU A 101 -4.21 -13.24 -1.52
CA LEU A 101 -4.76 -12.92 -0.20
C LEU A 101 -3.90 -13.58 0.88
N ALA A 102 -3.63 -12.84 1.94
CA ALA A 102 -2.78 -13.31 3.03
C ALA A 102 -3.33 -12.90 4.40
N THR A 103 -2.99 -13.70 5.39
CA THR A 103 -3.11 -13.37 6.81
C THR A 103 -1.72 -13.15 7.40
N LYS A 104 -1.64 -12.50 8.55
CA LYS A 104 -0.36 -12.25 9.23
C LYS A 104 0.41 -13.56 9.53
N ARG A 105 -0.29 -14.67 9.74
CA ARG A 105 0.32 -15.98 10.01
C ARG A 105 1.12 -16.55 8.83
N ASP A 106 0.76 -16.17 7.59
CA ASP A 106 1.40 -16.69 6.39
C ASP A 106 2.83 -16.17 6.21
N PHE A 107 3.20 -15.11 6.96
CA PHE A 107 4.55 -14.54 6.97
C PHE A 107 5.44 -15.11 8.08
N ASN A 108 4.90 -15.93 9.00
CA ASN A 108 5.71 -16.61 10.01
C ASN A 108 6.63 -17.66 9.38
N PRO A 109 7.84 -17.87 9.94
CA PRO A 109 8.73 -18.93 9.47
C PRO A 109 8.04 -20.29 9.35
N GLY A 110 8.21 -20.97 8.21
CA GLY A 110 7.64 -22.29 7.95
C GLY A 110 7.03 -22.42 6.54
N VAL A 111 6.36 -23.54 6.30
CA VAL A 111 5.85 -23.94 4.98
C VAL A 111 4.93 -22.92 4.33
N HIS A 112 4.12 -22.21 5.11
CA HIS A 112 3.24 -21.15 4.55
C HIS A 112 4.05 -20.00 3.96
N ARG A 113 5.09 -19.55 4.66
CA ARG A 113 5.97 -18.49 4.17
C ARG A 113 6.74 -18.94 2.91
N GLU A 114 7.23 -20.16 2.88
CA GLU A 114 7.91 -20.73 1.71
C GLU A 114 6.99 -20.80 0.48
N ASN A 115 5.74 -21.23 0.69
CA ASN A 115 4.72 -21.25 -0.36
C ASN A 115 4.38 -19.85 -0.87
N MET A 116 4.32 -18.85 0.03
CA MET A 116 4.12 -17.46 -0.35
C MET A 116 5.26 -16.94 -1.22
N ILE A 117 6.52 -17.19 -0.82
CA ILE A 117 7.71 -16.84 -1.63
C ILE A 117 7.59 -17.46 -3.02
N SER A 118 7.35 -18.77 -3.09
CA SER A 118 7.22 -19.49 -4.36
C SER A 118 6.11 -18.92 -5.25
N CYS A 119 4.97 -18.55 -4.65
CA CYS A 119 3.86 -17.95 -5.37
C CYS A 119 4.24 -16.57 -5.97
N TYR A 120 4.84 -15.67 -5.17
CA TYR A 120 5.26 -14.36 -5.66
C TYR A 120 6.34 -14.49 -6.75
N GLU A 121 7.38 -15.30 -6.52
CA GLU A 121 8.44 -15.53 -7.51
C GLU A 121 7.88 -16.12 -8.81
N GLY A 122 6.96 -17.08 -8.72
CA GLY A 122 6.30 -17.67 -9.89
C GLY A 122 5.51 -16.62 -10.67
N LEU A 123 4.68 -15.81 -10.00
CA LEU A 123 3.91 -14.75 -10.66
C LEU A 123 4.82 -13.72 -11.34
N LEU A 124 5.84 -13.25 -10.62
CA LEU A 124 6.79 -12.26 -11.14
C LEU A 124 7.58 -12.81 -12.33
N SER A 125 8.00 -14.08 -12.30
CA SER A 125 8.72 -14.72 -13.41
C SER A 125 7.88 -14.85 -14.67
N GLU A 126 6.55 -14.99 -14.54
CA GLU A 126 5.59 -15.03 -15.65
C GLU A 126 5.16 -13.64 -16.14
N GLY A 127 5.73 -12.57 -15.58
CA GLY A 127 5.36 -11.19 -15.92
C GLY A 127 3.94 -10.83 -15.47
N VAL A 128 3.44 -11.47 -14.41
CA VAL A 128 2.13 -11.22 -13.83
C VAL A 128 2.28 -10.31 -12.62
N ILE A 129 1.50 -9.23 -12.55
CA ILE A 129 1.51 -8.30 -11.40
C ILE A 129 0.71 -8.90 -10.25
N PRO A 130 1.35 -9.29 -9.11
CA PRO A 130 0.63 -9.72 -7.93
C PRO A 130 -0.10 -8.53 -7.30
N ILE A 131 -1.37 -8.71 -6.95
CA ILE A 131 -2.18 -7.75 -6.20
C ILE A 131 -2.50 -8.38 -4.86
N ALA A 132 -1.80 -7.93 -3.83
CA ALA A 132 -1.95 -8.43 -2.47
C ALA A 132 -2.99 -7.65 -1.67
N ASN A 133 -3.72 -8.34 -0.83
CA ASN A 133 -4.57 -7.75 0.21
C ASN A 133 -4.69 -8.70 1.39
N GLU A 134 -5.18 -8.17 2.53
CA GLU A 134 -5.57 -9.01 3.67
C GLU A 134 -6.72 -9.94 3.28
N ASP A 135 -6.66 -11.19 3.73
CA ASP A 135 -7.81 -12.11 3.69
C ASP A 135 -8.76 -11.78 4.83
N ASP A 136 -9.56 -10.73 4.63
CA ASP A 136 -10.55 -10.25 5.59
C ASP A 136 -11.63 -11.31 5.93
N ALA A 137 -11.81 -12.35 5.12
CA ALA A 137 -12.80 -13.39 5.37
C ALA A 137 -12.42 -14.28 6.56
N VAL A 138 -11.12 -14.51 6.74
CA VAL A 138 -10.59 -15.40 7.80
C VAL A 138 -9.70 -14.67 8.81
N SER A 139 -9.29 -13.44 8.52
CA SER A 139 -8.54 -12.60 9.46
C SER A 139 -9.43 -12.17 10.61
N VAL A 140 -9.15 -12.69 11.79
CA VAL A 140 -9.81 -12.32 13.05
C VAL A 140 -8.76 -11.95 14.09
N THR A 141 -9.06 -10.98 14.91
CA THR A 141 -8.32 -10.37 16.03
C THR A 141 -6.79 -10.60 16.10
N ASN A 142 -6.32 -11.84 16.18
CA ASN A 142 -4.89 -12.18 16.36
C ASN A 142 -4.14 -12.47 15.03
N SER A 143 -4.86 -12.61 13.92
CA SER A 143 -4.30 -12.85 12.58
C SER A 143 -4.44 -11.66 11.65
N MET A 144 -5.00 -10.55 12.14
CA MET A 144 -5.16 -9.31 11.37
C MET A 144 -3.86 -8.53 11.32
N PHE A 145 -3.61 -7.92 10.17
CA PHE A 145 -2.64 -6.83 10.10
C PHE A 145 -3.19 -5.59 10.82
N SER A 146 -2.30 -4.76 11.36
CA SER A 146 -2.69 -3.44 11.88
C SER A 146 -3.34 -2.60 10.79
N ASP A 147 -2.73 -2.62 9.62
CA ASP A 147 -3.23 -2.05 8.37
C ASP A 147 -2.49 -2.68 7.16
N ASN A 148 -2.84 -2.27 5.94
CA ASN A 148 -2.15 -2.76 4.73
C ASN A 148 -0.73 -2.20 4.58
N ASP A 149 -0.29 -1.24 5.39
CA ASP A 149 1.11 -0.79 5.40
C ASP A 149 2.00 -1.89 6.01
N GLU A 150 1.54 -2.56 7.10
CA GLU A 150 2.21 -3.73 7.67
C GLU A 150 2.27 -4.89 6.67
N LEU A 151 1.17 -5.20 5.98
CA LEU A 151 1.17 -6.21 4.92
C LEU A 151 2.19 -5.88 3.82
N ALA A 152 2.24 -4.62 3.39
CA ALA A 152 3.18 -4.18 2.35
C ALA A 152 4.65 -4.29 2.78
N SER A 153 4.95 -3.98 4.04
CA SER A 153 6.27 -4.19 4.63
C SER A 153 6.68 -5.66 4.61
N LEU A 154 5.78 -6.55 5.06
CA LEU A 154 6.05 -7.99 5.07
C LEU A 154 6.20 -8.57 3.66
N VAL A 155 5.41 -8.10 2.70
CA VAL A 155 5.58 -8.48 1.28
C VAL A 155 6.92 -7.98 0.74
N ALA A 156 7.30 -6.73 1.05
CA ALA A 156 8.57 -6.17 0.61
C ALA A 156 9.77 -6.97 1.15
N GLU A 157 9.70 -7.38 2.42
CA GLU A 157 10.69 -8.26 3.02
C GLU A 157 10.70 -9.65 2.38
N LEU A 158 9.51 -10.21 2.13
CA LEU A 158 9.34 -11.56 1.58
C LEU A 158 9.98 -11.73 0.20
N ILE A 159 9.86 -10.70 -0.66
CA ILE A 159 10.36 -10.71 -2.05
C ILE A 159 11.71 -10.00 -2.19
N GLU A 160 12.34 -9.62 -1.08
CA GLU A 160 13.60 -8.85 -1.08
C GLU A 160 13.52 -7.61 -1.98
N ALA A 161 12.52 -6.76 -1.73
CA ALA A 161 12.26 -5.59 -2.55
C ALA A 161 13.36 -4.52 -2.40
N ASP A 162 13.69 -3.84 -3.48
CA ASP A 162 14.62 -2.70 -3.49
C ASP A 162 13.98 -1.43 -2.93
N LYS A 163 12.66 -1.32 -2.98
CA LYS A 163 11.89 -0.17 -2.48
C LYS A 163 10.48 -0.57 -2.03
N LEU A 164 9.99 0.10 -0.98
CA LEU A 164 8.59 0.13 -0.61
C LEU A 164 8.05 1.55 -0.80
N ILE A 165 6.94 1.69 -1.53
CA ILE A 165 6.25 2.98 -1.75
C ILE A 165 4.87 2.90 -1.10
N ILE A 166 4.63 3.68 -0.06
CA ILE A 166 3.35 3.80 0.64
C ILE A 166 2.64 5.06 0.12
N LEU A 167 1.63 4.85 -0.71
CA LEU A 167 0.83 5.95 -1.25
C LEU A 167 -0.29 6.32 -0.27
N THR A 168 -0.36 7.60 0.03
CA THR A 168 -1.36 8.25 0.90
C THR A 168 -1.99 9.43 0.19
N ASP A 169 -2.89 10.15 0.83
CA ASP A 169 -3.59 11.33 0.29
C ASP A 169 -2.93 12.66 0.65
N ILE A 170 -1.80 12.63 1.37
CA ILE A 170 -0.95 13.78 1.70
C ILE A 170 0.46 13.61 1.14
N ASP A 171 1.19 14.71 0.99
CA ASP A 171 2.45 14.75 0.23
C ASP A 171 3.61 14.00 0.90
N GLY A 172 3.53 13.75 2.19
CA GLY A 172 4.56 13.09 2.99
C GLY A 172 4.41 13.44 4.46
N LEU A 173 5.50 13.32 5.23
CA LEU A 173 5.58 13.81 6.59
C LEU A 173 5.86 15.31 6.58
N TYR A 174 5.08 16.08 7.33
CA TYR A 174 5.22 17.53 7.42
C TYR A 174 5.89 17.96 8.71
N THR A 175 6.54 19.13 8.68
CA THR A 175 7.16 19.77 9.86
C THR A 175 6.14 20.26 10.88
N GLY A 176 4.86 20.43 10.46
CA GLY A 176 3.72 20.87 11.27
C GLY A 176 2.41 20.33 10.71
N HIS A 177 1.28 21.05 10.96
CA HIS A 177 0.00 20.66 10.37
C HIS A 177 -0.01 21.00 8.87
N PRO A 178 -0.48 20.10 7.97
CA PRO A 178 -0.43 20.32 6.52
C PRO A 178 -1.12 21.60 6.03
N ASP A 179 -2.07 22.14 6.80
CA ASP A 179 -2.82 23.37 6.45
C ASP A 179 -2.15 24.64 6.97
N ASP A 180 -1.06 24.55 7.72
CA ASP A 180 -0.33 25.72 8.24
C ASP A 180 0.61 26.27 7.15
N GLU A 181 0.64 27.61 6.97
CA GLU A 181 1.38 28.28 5.88
C GLU A 181 2.90 28.04 5.92
N ASP A 182 3.49 27.83 7.11
CA ASP A 182 4.93 27.64 7.32
C ASP A 182 5.34 26.16 7.37
N THR A 183 4.51 25.25 6.84
CA THR A 183 4.74 23.82 6.93
C THR A 183 5.30 23.26 5.63
N GLU A 184 6.43 22.55 5.76
CA GLU A 184 7.12 21.91 4.64
C GLU A 184 7.10 20.39 4.77
N VAL A 185 7.17 19.70 3.62
CA VAL A 185 7.35 18.24 3.59
C VAL A 185 8.80 17.91 3.93
N ILE A 186 8.97 17.01 4.89
CA ILE A 186 10.29 16.48 5.25
C ILE A 186 10.68 15.44 4.20
N SER A 187 11.70 15.74 3.41
CA SER A 187 12.10 14.88 2.28
C SER A 187 12.77 13.58 2.73
N LYS A 188 13.53 13.60 3.83
CA LYS A 188 14.28 12.43 4.35
C LYS A 188 14.16 12.31 5.86
N VAL A 189 14.06 11.07 6.33
CA VAL A 189 14.01 10.72 7.75
C VAL A 189 14.89 9.50 7.98
N GLY A 190 15.82 9.60 8.93
CA GLY A 190 16.59 8.47 9.44
C GLY A 190 15.75 7.54 10.31
N ILE A 191 16.10 6.26 10.39
CA ILE A 191 15.37 5.28 11.23
C ILE A 191 15.40 5.66 12.71
N ASP A 192 16.49 6.26 13.19
CA ASP A 192 16.66 6.64 14.60
C ASP A 192 16.16 8.07 14.90
N GLU A 193 15.79 8.83 13.88
CA GLU A 193 15.31 10.20 14.04
C GLU A 193 13.97 10.27 14.77
N ASN A 194 13.90 11.09 15.82
CA ASN A 194 12.65 11.28 16.55
C ASN A 194 11.73 12.29 15.85
N VAL A 195 10.78 11.78 15.09
CA VAL A 195 9.77 12.55 14.35
C VAL A 195 8.37 12.52 14.97
N GLU A 196 8.23 11.93 16.17
CA GLU A 196 6.91 11.84 16.85
C GLU A 196 6.29 13.21 17.11
N LYS A 197 7.11 14.24 17.31
CA LYS A 197 6.64 15.62 17.49
C LYS A 197 5.80 16.11 16.30
N TYR A 198 6.16 15.71 15.09
CA TYR A 198 5.44 16.09 13.87
C TYR A 198 4.13 15.31 13.70
N VAL A 199 4.14 14.02 14.07
CA VAL A 199 2.95 13.17 14.02
C VAL A 199 1.87 13.60 15.03
N LYS A 200 2.27 14.09 16.21
CA LYS A 200 1.34 14.55 17.26
C LYS A 200 0.57 15.82 16.88
N GLN A 201 1.15 16.66 16.04
CA GLN A 201 0.49 17.90 15.58
C GLN A 201 -0.66 17.63 14.60
N VAL A 202 -0.59 16.56 13.83
CA VAL A 202 -1.64 16.16 12.87
C VAL A 202 -2.88 15.55 13.55
N LYS A 203 -2.75 15.03 14.79
CA LYS A 203 -3.84 14.33 15.48
C LYS A 203 -5.02 15.18 15.96
N LYS A 204 -5.00 16.50 15.86
CA LYS A 204 -6.05 17.38 16.43
C LYS A 204 -7.32 17.50 15.57
N GLY A 205 -7.50 16.80 14.46
CA GLY A 205 -8.67 16.98 13.60
C GLY A 205 -9.15 15.76 12.80
N GLU A 206 -8.40 14.67 12.73
CA GLU A 206 -8.77 13.51 11.93
C GLU A 206 -9.29 12.37 12.79
N ALA A 207 -10.43 11.79 12.37
CA ALA A 207 -10.94 10.55 12.94
C ALA A 207 -9.86 9.46 12.85
N GLU A 208 -9.57 8.79 13.98
CA GLU A 208 -8.63 7.67 14.06
C GLU A 208 -9.07 6.51 13.16
N GLY A 209 -8.78 6.62 11.84
CA GLY A 209 -8.83 5.49 10.94
C GLY A 209 -7.60 4.59 11.16
N ARG A 210 -7.74 3.27 10.95
CA ARG A 210 -6.59 2.35 10.85
C ARG A 210 -5.62 2.92 9.82
N GLY A 211 -4.34 3.10 10.18
CA GLY A 211 -3.29 3.53 9.27
C GLY A 211 -3.00 5.03 9.23
N GLY A 212 -3.11 5.75 10.35
CA GLY A 212 -2.67 7.15 10.47
C GLY A 212 -1.17 7.33 10.19
N MET A 213 -0.68 8.58 10.07
CA MET A 213 0.73 8.89 9.75
C MET A 213 1.71 8.22 10.72
N GLY A 214 1.37 8.13 12.00
CA GLY A 214 2.21 7.45 13.00
C GLY A 214 2.41 5.96 12.72
N SER A 215 1.35 5.25 12.29
CA SER A 215 1.44 3.85 11.87
C SER A 215 2.33 3.70 10.64
N LYS A 216 2.10 4.52 9.60
CA LYS A 216 2.90 4.52 8.36
C LYS A 216 4.38 4.74 8.63
N LEU A 217 4.68 5.71 9.47
CA LEU A 217 6.07 6.02 9.83
C LEU A 217 6.72 4.89 10.62
N SER A 218 6.00 4.28 11.56
CA SER A 218 6.50 3.12 12.32
C SER A 218 6.84 1.96 11.39
N VAL A 219 5.91 1.60 10.49
CA VAL A 219 6.12 0.55 9.47
C VAL A 219 7.27 0.91 8.54
N ALA A 220 7.32 2.15 8.06
CA ALA A 220 8.38 2.62 7.16
C ALA A 220 9.77 2.52 7.79
N LYS A 221 9.91 2.87 9.07
CA LYS A 221 11.17 2.72 9.81
C LYS A 221 11.57 1.27 10.01
N GLN A 222 10.61 0.40 10.35
CA GLN A 222 10.88 -1.04 10.50
C GLN A 222 11.34 -1.66 9.17
N THR A 223 10.75 -1.26 8.05
CA THR A 223 11.13 -1.72 6.72
C THR A 223 12.50 -1.19 6.32
N ALA A 224 12.75 0.10 6.56
CA ALA A 224 14.04 0.74 6.27
C ALA A 224 15.18 0.14 7.09
N ALA A 225 14.94 -0.27 8.35
CA ALA A 225 15.92 -0.97 9.18
C ALA A 225 16.34 -2.34 8.61
N LYS A 226 15.57 -2.88 7.66
CA LYS A 226 15.92 -4.10 6.88
C LYS A 226 16.59 -3.77 5.54
N ASN A 227 17.13 -2.57 5.40
CA ASN A 227 17.76 -2.05 4.18
C ASN A 227 16.80 -1.94 2.97
N ILE A 228 15.51 -1.77 3.20
CA ILE A 228 14.51 -1.50 2.17
C ILE A 228 14.05 -0.05 2.29
N PRO A 229 14.62 0.89 1.51
CA PRO A 229 14.20 2.28 1.51
C PRO A 229 12.69 2.40 1.30
N THR A 230 12.02 3.12 2.20
CA THR A 230 10.57 3.25 2.18
C THR A 230 10.17 4.69 1.95
N PHE A 231 9.20 4.90 1.05
CA PHE A 231 8.73 6.22 0.66
C PHE A 231 7.26 6.38 1.07
N ILE A 232 6.92 7.52 1.66
CA ILE A 232 5.55 7.94 1.93
C ILE A 232 5.25 9.13 1.03
N ALA A 233 4.27 9.01 0.13
CA ALA A 233 4.02 10.03 -0.89
C ALA A 233 2.53 10.11 -1.28
N ASN A 234 2.14 11.22 -1.89
CA ASN A 234 0.77 11.46 -2.34
C ASN A 234 0.46 10.71 -3.64
N GLY A 235 -0.35 9.64 -3.51
CA GLY A 235 -0.76 8.81 -4.64
C GLY A 235 -1.71 9.48 -5.64
N LYS A 236 -2.19 10.70 -5.33
CA LYS A 236 -3.02 11.51 -6.25
C LYS A 236 -2.20 12.37 -7.20
N LYS A 237 -0.90 12.58 -6.88
CA LYS A 237 0.03 13.31 -7.78
C LYS A 237 0.34 12.47 -9.02
N GLU A 238 0.55 13.16 -10.12
CA GLU A 238 0.96 12.52 -11.37
C GLU A 238 2.41 12.04 -11.28
N ASN A 239 2.67 10.88 -11.87
CA ASN A 239 4.00 10.27 -11.99
C ASN A 239 4.74 10.02 -10.67
N VAL A 240 4.05 10.09 -9.52
CA VAL A 240 4.68 9.96 -8.19
C VAL A 240 5.47 8.66 -8.04
N ILE A 241 4.98 7.54 -8.56
CA ILE A 241 5.66 6.25 -8.50
C ILE A 241 6.91 6.27 -9.38
N LEU A 242 6.79 6.76 -10.61
CA LEU A 242 7.89 6.86 -11.56
C LEU A 242 8.99 7.80 -11.05
N ASP A 243 8.59 8.95 -10.47
CA ASP A 243 9.51 9.93 -9.93
C ASP A 243 10.34 9.34 -8.77
N ILE A 244 9.69 8.60 -7.84
CA ILE A 244 10.38 7.91 -6.75
C ILE A 244 11.33 6.82 -7.27
N VAL A 245 10.87 6.00 -8.21
CA VAL A 245 11.71 4.90 -8.75
C VAL A 245 12.92 5.47 -9.50
N ASN A 246 12.77 6.59 -10.19
CA ASN A 246 13.82 7.31 -10.90
C ASN A 246 14.71 8.18 -9.98
N GLY A 247 14.51 8.12 -8.65
CA GLY A 247 15.36 8.81 -7.67
C GLY A 247 15.10 10.31 -7.52
N LYS A 248 13.95 10.82 -7.95
CA LYS A 248 13.56 12.21 -7.68
C LYS A 248 13.13 12.36 -6.22
N ASP A 249 13.36 13.54 -5.69
CA ASP A 249 13.00 13.93 -4.31
C ASP A 249 11.49 14.22 -4.24
N VAL A 250 10.71 13.18 -3.95
CA VAL A 250 9.23 13.23 -3.88
C VAL A 250 8.74 12.50 -2.64
N GLY A 251 7.92 13.18 -1.85
CA GLY A 251 7.40 12.62 -0.59
C GLY A 251 8.44 12.64 0.52
N THR A 252 8.31 11.71 1.44
CA THR A 252 9.28 11.48 2.53
C THR A 252 9.94 10.12 2.33
N GLN A 253 11.24 10.11 2.17
CA GLN A 253 12.06 8.90 2.16
C GLN A 253 12.51 8.54 3.57
N ILE A 254 12.27 7.31 3.98
CA ILE A 254 12.79 6.74 5.21
C ILE A 254 13.86 5.71 4.83
N MET A 255 15.07 5.87 5.40
CA MET A 255 16.22 5.01 5.10
C MET A 255 17.08 4.77 6.33
N ALA A 256 17.77 3.63 6.36
CA ALA A 256 18.87 3.44 7.30
C ALA A 256 19.96 4.47 6.98
N GLU A 257 20.59 5.04 8.01
CA GLU A 257 21.78 5.87 7.80
C GLU A 257 22.86 4.98 7.14
N GLN A 258 23.41 5.44 6.03
CA GLN A 258 24.62 4.82 5.49
C GLN A 258 25.77 5.21 6.43
N LEU A 259 26.28 4.23 7.17
CA LEU A 259 27.52 4.36 7.95
C LEU A 259 28.71 4.65 7.02
#